data_beddfcbb7e58b345a5da60027d8f9a52
#
_entry.id   beddfcbb7e58b345a5da60027d8f9a52
#
_cell.length_a   1.000
_cell.length_b   1.000
_cell.length_c   1.000
_cell.angle_alpha   90.00
_cell.angle_beta   90.00
_cell.angle_gamma   90.00
#
_symmetry.space_group_name_H-M   'P 1'
#
loop_
_entity.id
_entity.type
_entity.pdbx_description
1 polymer ?
#
loop_
_entity_poly.entity_id
_entity_poly.type
_entity_poly.pdbx_seq_one_letter_code
_entity_poly.pdbx_strand_id
1 'polypeptide(L)'
;MRHGAHLGVKFAVACVAAAAIAAGAAQAEPPRCATASKFGPDDEVGNLNLVTAEKTLAAAKLVTRGKSYRLGIETNRNTPAFPPRTFAITVVQPGQVAGTTIGPNKTTYNDDIIAGWAGVGSQIDGFGHVGIDHLYFNCNQAADFTMTDGLTKLGIENVPAIATRGVVLDMAGYLGTDMVKEGTAFNRAEIEGALKRQGLAPIGPGDVVLFHTGWLRLLGKDDKRFGSVEPGLGVEGANHLASLGVAMVGADTWAVEVVPSERPDTAFEVHQILLARNGIHILENMNTEELVKDQAWEFLFTLGPARITGAVQAIINPIAIK
;
A
#
# COMPACT_ATOMS: atom_id res chain seq x y z
N MET A 1 18.49 11.16 105.45
CA MET A 1 17.36 10.24 105.71
C MET A 1 16.82 9.72 104.35
N ARG A 2 16.79 8.43 104.26
CA ARG A 2 16.07 7.62 103.25
C ARG A 2 16.59 7.63 101.82
N HIS A 3 17.16 6.50 101.54
CA HIS A 3 17.56 5.92 100.28
C HIS A 3 16.35 5.57 99.35
N GLY A 4 16.51 5.74 98.10
CA GLY A 4 15.65 5.15 97.06
C GLY A 4 16.48 4.71 95.92
N ALA A 5 16.70 3.40 95.86
CA ALA A 5 17.36 2.75 94.72
C ALA A 5 16.41 2.58 93.54
N HIS A 6 16.79 2.99 92.38
CA HIS A 6 16.06 2.64 91.15
C HIS A 6 16.89 1.64 90.27
N LEU A 7 16.37 0.43 90.15
CA LEU A 7 16.81 -0.59 89.23
C LEU A 7 16.54 -0.18 87.77
N GLY A 8 17.58 -0.03 87.04
CA GLY A 8 17.44 0.17 85.60
C GLY A 8 17.33 -1.14 84.83
N VAL A 9 16.23 -1.40 84.19
CA VAL A 9 16.01 -2.50 83.28
C VAL A 9 16.48 -2.07 81.89
N LYS A 10 17.50 -2.73 81.32
CA LYS A 10 17.94 -2.53 79.94
C LYS A 10 17.10 -3.42 79.04
N PHE A 11 16.27 -2.82 78.17
CA PHE A 11 15.62 -3.48 77.04
C PHE A 11 16.58 -3.49 75.84
N ALA A 12 16.96 -4.67 75.42
CA ALA A 12 17.65 -4.86 74.14
C ALA A 12 16.60 -4.91 73.04
N VAL A 13 16.61 -3.91 72.12
CA VAL A 13 15.80 -3.92 70.94
C VAL A 13 16.58 -4.67 69.85
N ALA A 14 16.10 -5.85 69.47
CA ALA A 14 16.59 -6.58 68.32
C ALA A 14 15.93 -6.00 67.06
N CYS A 15 16.72 -5.31 66.21
CA CYS A 15 16.30 -4.92 64.87
C CYS A 15 16.31 -6.13 63.95
N VAL A 16 15.14 -6.64 63.58
CA VAL A 16 14.99 -7.61 62.49
C VAL A 16 14.90 -6.79 61.19
N ALA A 17 15.95 -6.84 60.38
CA ALA A 17 15.95 -6.28 59.04
C ALA A 17 15.15 -7.22 58.10
N ALA A 18 13.94 -6.83 57.75
CA ALA A 18 13.15 -7.49 56.73
C ALA A 18 13.68 -7.04 55.36
N ALA A 19 14.39 -7.90 54.66
CA ALA A 19 14.72 -7.70 53.26
C ALA A 19 13.47 -7.88 52.41
N ALA A 20 12.89 -6.76 51.94
CA ALA A 20 11.82 -6.75 50.97
C ALA A 20 12.41 -7.10 49.59
N ILE A 21 12.18 -8.35 49.12
CA ILE A 21 12.41 -8.73 47.74
C ILE A 21 11.33 -8.04 46.91
N ALA A 22 11.69 -6.93 46.26
CA ALA A 22 10.87 -6.31 45.22
C ALA A 22 10.87 -7.23 44.00
N ALA A 23 9.95 -8.17 43.94
CA ALA A 23 9.60 -8.83 42.69
C ALA A 23 9.03 -7.76 41.75
N GLY A 24 9.84 -7.28 40.81
CA GLY A 24 9.38 -6.45 39.71
C GLY A 24 8.34 -7.23 38.93
N ALA A 25 7.07 -6.91 39.13
CA ALA A 25 6.02 -7.36 38.23
C ALA A 25 6.36 -6.78 36.85
N ALA A 26 6.77 -7.65 35.90
CA ALA A 26 6.82 -7.29 34.51
C ALA A 26 5.41 -6.80 34.16
N GLN A 27 5.26 -5.52 33.94
CA GLN A 27 4.01 -4.98 33.42
C GLN A 27 3.82 -5.63 32.05
N ALA A 28 2.74 -6.42 31.92
CA ALA A 28 2.34 -6.93 30.62
C ALA A 28 2.15 -5.72 29.71
N GLU A 29 2.84 -5.72 28.56
CA GLU A 29 2.62 -4.71 27.53
C GLU A 29 1.10 -4.62 27.24
N PRO A 30 0.53 -3.42 27.15
CA PRO A 30 -0.88 -3.29 26.80
C PRO A 30 -1.11 -4.04 25.47
N PRO A 31 -2.27 -4.69 25.32
CA PRO A 31 -2.55 -5.42 24.08
C PRO A 31 -2.39 -4.47 22.89
N ARG A 32 -1.56 -4.87 21.92
CA ARG A 32 -1.34 -4.09 20.71
C ARG A 32 -2.69 -3.93 20.00
N CYS A 33 -2.93 -2.74 19.46
CA CYS A 33 -4.15 -2.52 18.68
C CYS A 33 -4.18 -3.41 17.43
N ALA A 34 -5.37 -3.61 16.85
CA ALA A 34 -5.60 -4.53 15.73
C ALA A 34 -4.84 -4.17 14.44
N THR A 35 -4.29 -2.95 14.35
CA THR A 35 -3.55 -2.45 13.19
C THR A 35 -2.06 -2.20 13.49
N ALA A 36 -1.55 -2.70 14.63
CA ALA A 36 -0.17 -2.48 15.06
C ALA A 36 0.83 -3.08 14.07
N SER A 37 1.83 -2.29 13.69
CA SER A 37 2.93 -2.77 12.86
C SER A 37 3.83 -3.75 13.60
N LYS A 38 4.30 -4.76 12.87
CA LYS A 38 5.33 -5.69 13.36
C LYS A 38 6.74 -5.07 13.37
N PHE A 39 6.92 -3.91 12.72
CA PHE A 39 8.20 -3.21 12.61
C PHE A 39 8.40 -2.12 13.66
N GLY A 40 7.43 -1.92 14.56
CA GLY A 40 7.52 -1.00 15.69
C GLY A 40 6.54 0.16 15.62
N PRO A 41 6.47 0.95 16.71
CA PRO A 41 5.45 1.99 16.86
C PRO A 41 5.61 3.19 15.93
N ASP A 42 6.82 3.42 15.43
CA ASP A 42 7.13 4.55 14.53
C ASP A 42 7.11 4.14 13.04
N ASP A 43 6.67 2.91 12.73
CA ASP A 43 6.60 2.44 11.35
C ASP A 43 5.47 3.12 10.58
N GLU A 44 5.83 3.72 9.46
CA GLU A 44 4.92 4.35 8.50
C GLU A 44 4.98 3.72 7.09
N VAL A 45 5.80 2.68 6.89
CA VAL A 45 6.06 2.10 5.56
C VAL A 45 5.68 0.63 5.44
N GLY A 46 5.28 -0.01 6.53
CA GLY A 46 4.75 -1.37 6.54
C GLY A 46 5.68 -2.41 5.93
N ASN A 47 5.13 -3.26 5.09
CA ASN A 47 5.90 -4.35 4.46
C ASN A 47 6.97 -3.88 3.45
N LEU A 48 7.05 -2.59 3.13
CA LEU A 48 8.20 -2.06 2.39
C LEU A 48 9.52 -2.20 3.17
N ASN A 49 9.47 -2.34 4.50
CA ASN A 49 10.62 -2.73 5.32
C ASN A 49 11.23 -4.09 4.93
N LEU A 50 10.50 -4.94 4.19
CA LEU A 50 10.98 -6.23 3.68
C LEU A 50 11.70 -6.12 2.34
N VAL A 51 11.72 -4.94 1.72
CA VAL A 51 12.46 -4.67 0.48
C VAL A 51 13.90 -4.32 0.86
N THR A 52 14.71 -5.35 1.13
CA THR A 52 16.11 -5.20 1.52
C THR A 52 17.03 -4.99 0.31
N ALA A 53 18.29 -4.59 0.56
CA ALA A 53 19.31 -4.48 -0.47
C ALA A 53 19.55 -5.82 -1.20
N GLU A 54 19.56 -6.94 -0.43
CA GLU A 54 19.72 -8.29 -0.97
C GLU A 54 18.55 -8.67 -1.87
N LYS A 55 17.32 -8.30 -1.48
CA LYS A 55 16.11 -8.50 -2.29
C LYS A 55 16.20 -7.73 -3.60
N THR A 56 16.62 -6.48 -3.55
CA THR A 56 16.84 -5.64 -4.74
C THR A 56 17.90 -6.23 -5.67
N LEU A 57 19.04 -6.67 -5.12
CA LEU A 57 20.09 -7.32 -5.90
C LEU A 57 19.63 -8.64 -6.54
N ALA A 58 18.80 -9.41 -5.84
CA ALA A 58 18.20 -10.62 -6.39
C ALA A 58 17.22 -10.29 -7.53
N ALA A 59 16.37 -9.28 -7.34
CA ALA A 59 15.42 -8.82 -8.35
C ALA A 59 16.10 -8.25 -9.60
N ALA A 60 17.22 -7.57 -9.46
CA ALA A 60 18.02 -7.05 -10.58
C ALA A 60 18.50 -8.16 -11.54
N LYS A 61 18.70 -9.40 -11.05
CA LYS A 61 19.07 -10.56 -11.88
C LYS A 61 17.93 -11.04 -12.78
N LEU A 62 16.69 -10.59 -12.55
CA LEU A 62 15.55 -10.89 -13.41
C LEU A 62 15.55 -10.08 -14.71
N VAL A 63 16.41 -9.06 -14.82
CA VAL A 63 16.62 -8.28 -16.04
C VAL A 63 17.45 -9.12 -17.01
N THR A 64 16.77 -9.86 -17.88
CA THR A 64 17.38 -10.81 -18.81
C THR A 64 17.16 -10.47 -20.28
N ARG A 65 16.23 -9.56 -20.57
CA ARG A 65 15.88 -9.12 -21.93
C ARG A 65 16.18 -7.64 -22.18
N GLY A 66 16.37 -6.84 -21.13
CA GLY A 66 16.55 -5.39 -21.22
C GLY A 66 15.29 -4.62 -21.67
N LYS A 67 14.13 -5.28 -21.72
CA LYS A 67 12.85 -4.64 -22.08
C LYS A 67 12.20 -4.03 -20.87
N SER A 68 11.79 -2.75 -20.99
CA SER A 68 11.02 -2.02 -19.97
C SER A 68 9.55 -1.96 -20.35
N TYR A 69 8.68 -2.05 -19.36
CA TYR A 69 7.23 -1.96 -19.47
C TYR A 69 6.70 -0.84 -18.57
N ARG A 70 5.89 0.05 -19.11
CA ARG A 70 5.16 1.05 -18.33
C ARG A 70 3.91 0.37 -17.74
N LEU A 71 3.77 0.44 -16.43
CA LEU A 71 2.63 -0.16 -15.75
C LEU A 71 1.51 0.84 -15.44
N GLY A 72 1.73 2.13 -15.67
CA GLY A 72 0.71 3.16 -15.55
C GLY A 72 -0.10 3.33 -16.82
N ILE A 73 -1.40 3.63 -16.67
CA ILE A 73 -2.29 4.08 -17.76
C ILE A 73 -2.13 5.58 -18.00
N GLU A 74 -2.59 6.05 -19.15
CA GLU A 74 -2.73 7.48 -19.39
C GLU A 74 -3.90 8.04 -18.58
N THR A 75 -3.64 9.10 -17.81
CA THR A 75 -4.65 9.76 -17.00
C THR A 75 -5.06 11.08 -17.67
N ASN A 76 -6.35 11.28 -17.84
CA ASN A 76 -6.91 12.48 -18.46
C ASN A 76 -8.31 12.79 -17.86
N ARG A 77 -8.94 13.87 -18.35
CA ARG A 77 -10.26 14.31 -17.84
C ARG A 77 -11.40 13.31 -17.98
N ASN A 78 -11.25 12.32 -18.85
CA ASN A 78 -12.26 11.29 -19.11
C ASN A 78 -11.91 9.96 -18.44
N THR A 79 -10.78 9.88 -17.71
CA THR A 79 -10.41 8.67 -16.97
C THR A 79 -11.48 8.40 -15.92
N PRO A 80 -12.18 7.26 -15.99
CA PRO A 80 -13.17 6.90 -14.98
C PRO A 80 -12.49 6.70 -13.62
N ALA A 81 -13.19 7.13 -12.57
CA ALA A 81 -12.71 7.00 -11.20
C ALA A 81 -13.90 6.88 -10.24
N PHE A 82 -13.64 6.38 -9.04
CA PHE A 82 -14.66 6.30 -7.98
C PHE A 82 -15.22 7.70 -7.68
N PRO A 83 -16.57 7.89 -7.74
CA PRO A 83 -17.18 9.20 -7.52
C PRO A 83 -16.88 9.77 -6.12
N PRO A 84 -16.67 11.09 -5.98
CA PRO A 84 -16.77 12.15 -6.99
C PRO A 84 -15.43 12.53 -7.66
N ARG A 85 -14.45 11.62 -7.71
CA ARG A 85 -13.09 11.90 -8.16
C ARG A 85 -13.07 12.34 -9.62
N THR A 86 -12.30 13.37 -9.92
CA THR A 86 -12.07 13.90 -11.27
C THR A 86 -10.61 14.30 -11.43
N PHE A 87 -10.19 14.50 -12.68
CA PHE A 87 -8.85 14.98 -13.04
C PHE A 87 -8.94 16.00 -14.16
N ALA A 88 -8.18 17.07 -14.07
CA ALA A 88 -8.08 18.08 -15.12
C ALA A 88 -6.65 18.64 -15.20
N ILE A 89 -6.24 18.98 -16.41
CA ILE A 89 -5.03 19.73 -16.66
C ILE A 89 -5.38 20.99 -17.43
N THR A 90 -4.80 22.11 -17.06
CA THR A 90 -4.94 23.38 -17.75
C THR A 90 -3.56 23.89 -18.10
N VAL A 91 -3.28 24.04 -19.39
CA VAL A 91 -2.04 24.67 -19.87
C VAL A 91 -2.18 26.18 -19.80
N VAL A 92 -1.25 26.83 -19.16
CA VAL A 92 -1.21 28.29 -19.00
C VAL A 92 0.03 28.88 -19.66
N GLN A 93 -0.15 30.04 -20.28
CA GLN A 93 0.93 30.86 -20.83
C GLN A 93 0.92 32.22 -20.19
N PRO A 94 2.00 32.72 -19.62
CA PRO A 94 2.09 34.12 -19.20
C PRO A 94 1.82 35.05 -20.38
N GLY A 95 0.84 35.97 -20.24
CA GLY A 95 0.44 36.89 -21.30
C GLY A 95 -0.41 36.29 -22.41
N GLN A 96 -0.95 35.05 -22.20
CA GLN A 96 -1.83 34.37 -23.14
C GLN A 96 -1.14 33.78 -24.38
N VAL A 97 -1.91 33.00 -25.13
CA VAL A 97 -1.45 32.40 -26.39
C VAL A 97 -0.86 33.46 -27.33
N ALA A 98 0.33 33.20 -27.81
CA ALA A 98 1.15 34.14 -28.60
C ALA A 98 1.43 35.49 -27.89
N GLY A 99 1.40 35.46 -26.55
CA GLY A 99 1.63 36.64 -25.72
C GLY A 99 3.08 37.08 -25.60
N THR A 100 3.44 37.53 -24.40
CA THR A 100 4.74 38.11 -24.10
C THR A 100 5.86 37.08 -24.15
N THR A 101 6.99 37.46 -24.74
CA THR A 101 8.25 36.71 -24.65
C THR A 101 9.14 37.28 -23.55
N ILE A 102 10.04 36.46 -22.99
CA ILE A 102 10.99 36.85 -21.96
C ILE A 102 12.36 37.08 -22.60
N GLY A 103 12.96 38.20 -22.23
CA GLY A 103 14.33 38.55 -22.60
C GLY A 103 14.53 38.89 -24.06
N PRO A 104 15.75 39.41 -24.44
CA PRO A 104 16.11 39.77 -25.82
C PRO A 104 16.08 38.59 -26.79
N ASN A 105 16.30 37.37 -26.29
CA ASN A 105 16.24 36.10 -27.04
C ASN A 105 14.83 35.58 -27.25
N LYS A 106 13.80 36.32 -26.77
CA LYS A 106 12.37 36.03 -27.01
C LYS A 106 11.96 34.65 -26.57
N THR A 107 12.39 34.20 -25.38
CA THR A 107 11.98 32.90 -24.80
C THR A 107 10.47 32.86 -24.61
N THR A 108 9.84 31.76 -25.04
CA THR A 108 8.43 31.41 -24.77
C THR A 108 8.38 30.16 -23.95
N TYR A 109 7.37 30.02 -23.09
CA TYR A 109 7.17 28.83 -22.27
C TYR A 109 5.69 28.62 -21.97
N ASN A 110 5.36 27.38 -21.62
CA ASN A 110 4.05 26.97 -21.11
C ASN A 110 4.23 26.32 -19.76
N ASP A 111 3.30 26.57 -18.85
CA ASP A 111 3.16 25.86 -17.59
C ASP A 111 1.81 25.17 -17.54
N ASP A 112 1.64 24.24 -16.62
CA ASP A 112 0.38 23.56 -16.43
C ASP A 112 -0.05 23.56 -14.95
N ILE A 113 -1.37 23.50 -14.77
CA ILE A 113 -2.02 23.34 -13.48
C ILE A 113 -2.70 21.99 -13.51
N ILE A 114 -2.40 21.12 -12.54
CA ILE A 114 -3.12 19.89 -12.30
C ILE A 114 -4.14 20.15 -11.20
N ALA A 115 -5.41 19.88 -11.49
CA ALA A 115 -6.51 19.95 -10.54
C ALA A 115 -7.25 18.61 -10.54
N GLY A 116 -7.27 17.91 -9.40
CA GLY A 116 -7.91 16.59 -9.33
C GLY A 116 -7.56 15.82 -8.08
N TRP A 117 -8.06 14.60 -8.04
CA TRP A 117 -7.76 13.65 -6.98
C TRP A 117 -6.52 12.83 -7.33
N ALA A 118 -5.68 12.57 -6.33
CA ALA A 118 -4.50 11.71 -6.47
C ALA A 118 -4.86 10.23 -6.74
N GLY A 119 -6.11 9.84 -6.47
CA GLY A 119 -6.66 8.50 -6.74
C GLY A 119 -7.44 8.44 -8.07
N VAL A 120 -6.90 9.00 -9.18
CA VAL A 120 -7.45 8.87 -10.52
C VAL A 120 -6.41 8.26 -11.45
N GLY A 121 -6.78 7.25 -12.22
CA GLY A 121 -5.86 6.50 -13.07
C GLY A 121 -5.01 5.51 -12.26
N SER A 122 -3.81 5.18 -12.76
CA SER A 122 -2.90 4.32 -12.00
C SER A 122 -2.42 5.01 -10.75
N GLN A 123 -2.60 4.37 -9.60
CA GLN A 123 -2.35 4.97 -8.30
C GLN A 123 -1.73 4.00 -7.31
N ILE A 124 -1.07 4.56 -6.30
CA ILE A 124 -0.71 3.87 -5.07
C ILE A 124 -1.57 4.39 -3.94
N ASP A 125 -2.13 3.49 -3.14
CA ASP A 125 -2.83 3.81 -1.92
C ASP A 125 -1.87 3.75 -0.73
N GLY A 126 -1.79 4.87 -0.02
CA GLY A 126 -1.07 4.97 1.24
C GLY A 126 -1.90 4.48 2.42
N PHE A 127 -1.26 4.32 3.56
CA PHE A 127 -1.91 3.79 4.77
C PHE A 127 -2.89 4.75 5.43
N GLY A 128 -2.91 6.01 5.01
CA GLY A 128 -3.94 6.98 5.39
C GLY A 128 -5.23 6.89 4.56
N HIS A 129 -5.31 5.94 3.58
CA HIS A 129 -6.46 5.86 2.67
C HIS A 129 -7.66 5.13 3.30
N VAL A 130 -7.48 3.92 3.78
CA VAL A 130 -8.56 3.11 4.37
C VAL A 130 -8.20 2.64 5.77
N GLY A 131 -9.11 2.86 6.72
CA GLY A 131 -9.02 2.43 8.11
C GLY A 131 -10.20 1.52 8.51
N ILE A 132 -10.23 1.16 9.79
CA ILE A 132 -11.27 0.34 10.42
C ILE A 132 -11.77 1.11 11.64
N ASP A 133 -13.03 1.57 11.62
CA ASP A 133 -13.61 2.34 12.70
C ASP A 133 -12.69 3.51 13.16
N HIS A 134 -12.26 4.33 12.18
CA HIS A 134 -11.30 5.44 12.36
C HIS A 134 -9.89 5.05 12.80
N LEU A 135 -9.58 3.77 12.90
CA LEU A 135 -8.24 3.27 13.22
C LEU A 135 -7.52 2.87 11.94
N TYR A 136 -6.40 3.52 11.65
CA TYR A 136 -5.54 3.30 10.50
C TYR A 136 -4.31 2.46 10.86
N PHE A 137 -3.46 2.19 9.87
CA PHE A 137 -2.24 1.42 10.07
C PHE A 137 -1.42 1.93 11.26
N ASN A 138 -0.79 0.99 11.96
CA ASN A 138 0.07 1.21 13.12
C ASN A 138 -0.59 2.03 14.24
N CYS A 139 -1.85 1.72 14.54
CA CYS A 139 -2.61 2.31 15.65
C CYS A 139 -2.88 3.82 15.54
N ASN A 140 -2.76 4.41 14.35
CA ASN A 140 -3.03 5.83 14.17
C ASN A 140 -4.54 6.10 14.13
N GLN A 141 -5.02 6.93 15.04
CA GLN A 141 -6.42 7.41 15.05
C GLN A 141 -6.57 8.55 14.04
N ALA A 142 -7.63 8.53 13.24
CA ALA A 142 -7.89 9.55 12.23
C ALA A 142 -7.83 10.99 12.80
N ALA A 143 -8.41 11.19 13.98
CA ALA A 143 -8.45 12.50 14.62
C ALA A 143 -7.06 13.07 14.96
N ASP A 144 -6.04 12.22 15.08
CA ASP A 144 -4.70 12.64 15.52
C ASP A 144 -3.78 13.02 14.34
N PHE A 145 -4.05 12.52 13.12
CA PHE A 145 -3.14 12.71 12.01
C PHE A 145 -3.78 13.22 10.71
N THR A 146 -5.11 13.20 10.57
CA THR A 146 -5.80 13.66 9.36
C THR A 146 -6.17 15.14 9.51
N MET A 147 -5.49 16.01 8.76
CA MET A 147 -5.75 17.45 8.75
C MET A 147 -6.26 17.89 7.36
N THR A 148 -6.88 19.06 7.30
CA THR A 148 -7.44 19.60 6.02
C THR A 148 -6.36 19.99 5.02
N ASP A 149 -5.15 20.22 5.46
CA ASP A 149 -3.98 20.58 4.66
C ASP A 149 -3.03 19.40 4.43
N GLY A 150 -3.41 18.20 4.85
CA GLY A 150 -2.68 16.96 4.62
C GLY A 150 -2.55 16.09 5.86
N LEU A 151 -2.05 14.88 5.66
CA LEU A 151 -1.75 13.95 6.74
C LEU A 151 -0.46 14.38 7.46
N THR A 152 -0.43 14.24 8.78
CA THR A 152 0.78 14.46 9.60
C THR A 152 1.57 13.18 9.87
N LYS A 153 0.98 12.02 9.52
CA LYS A 153 1.59 10.69 9.52
C LYS A 153 1.04 9.86 8.36
N LEU A 154 1.71 8.78 8.00
CA LEU A 154 1.30 7.85 6.94
C LEU A 154 1.17 8.49 5.54
N GLY A 155 1.79 9.66 5.34
CA GLY A 155 1.77 10.34 4.05
C GLY A 155 2.63 9.64 2.99
N ILE A 156 2.25 9.80 1.72
CA ILE A 156 2.93 9.19 0.57
C ILE A 156 4.41 9.62 0.46
N GLU A 157 4.77 10.77 0.97
CA GLU A 157 6.17 11.22 0.99
C GLU A 157 7.11 10.31 1.78
N ASN A 158 6.57 9.47 2.67
CA ASN A 158 7.31 8.49 3.46
C ASN A 158 7.56 7.18 2.72
N VAL A 159 6.83 6.92 1.62
CA VAL A 159 7.05 5.73 0.76
C VAL A 159 8.45 5.83 0.13
N PRO A 160 9.35 4.87 0.41
CA PRO A 160 10.71 4.92 -0.12
C PRO A 160 10.77 4.66 -1.63
N ALA A 161 11.93 4.85 -2.22
CA ALA A 161 12.21 4.33 -3.56
C ALA A 161 12.22 2.79 -3.51
N ILE A 162 11.50 2.16 -4.42
CA ILE A 162 11.26 0.71 -4.43
C ILE A 162 11.93 0.10 -5.63
N ALA A 163 12.71 -0.95 -5.39
CA ALA A 163 13.25 -1.84 -6.41
C ALA A 163 13.23 -3.28 -5.87
N THR A 164 12.32 -4.11 -6.36
CA THR A 164 12.11 -5.47 -5.84
C THR A 164 11.60 -6.42 -6.92
N ARG A 165 11.44 -7.69 -6.58
CA ARG A 165 10.79 -8.66 -7.47
C ARG A 165 9.32 -8.31 -7.63
N GLY A 166 8.89 -8.10 -8.90
CA GLY A 166 7.50 -8.08 -9.30
C GLY A 166 7.09 -9.42 -9.89
N VAL A 167 5.86 -9.83 -9.62
CA VAL A 167 5.22 -11.02 -10.17
C VAL A 167 3.89 -10.60 -10.77
N VAL A 168 3.61 -10.95 -12.03
CA VAL A 168 2.28 -10.82 -12.62
C VAL A 168 1.61 -12.18 -12.71
N LEU A 169 0.42 -12.29 -12.11
CA LEU A 169 -0.44 -13.47 -12.17
C LEU A 169 -1.49 -13.28 -13.28
N ASP A 170 -1.39 -14.06 -14.32
CA ASP A 170 -2.35 -14.08 -15.45
C ASP A 170 -3.61 -14.84 -15.06
N MET A 171 -4.53 -14.14 -14.36
CA MET A 171 -5.80 -14.73 -13.91
C MET A 171 -6.74 -15.00 -15.07
N ALA A 172 -6.73 -14.14 -16.09
CA ALA A 172 -7.52 -14.37 -17.31
C ALA A 172 -7.08 -15.65 -18.01
N GLY A 173 -5.80 -15.81 -18.25
CA GLY A 173 -5.25 -17.02 -18.83
C GLY A 173 -5.39 -18.26 -17.93
N TYR A 174 -5.30 -18.12 -16.62
CA TYR A 174 -5.56 -19.23 -15.68
C TYR A 174 -6.99 -19.76 -15.78
N LEU A 175 -7.98 -18.86 -15.91
CA LEU A 175 -9.39 -19.20 -16.08
C LEU A 175 -9.79 -19.51 -17.51
N GLY A 176 -8.86 -19.40 -18.49
CA GLY A 176 -9.10 -19.72 -19.89
C GLY A 176 -10.00 -18.71 -20.61
N THR A 177 -9.90 -17.43 -20.23
CA THR A 177 -10.68 -16.33 -20.82
C THR A 177 -9.79 -15.15 -21.16
N ASP A 178 -10.23 -14.27 -22.07
CA ASP A 178 -9.54 -13.01 -22.39
C ASP A 178 -9.78 -11.90 -21.36
N MET A 179 -10.90 -11.99 -20.65
CA MET A 179 -11.28 -11.05 -19.59
C MET A 179 -12.07 -11.80 -18.53
N VAL A 180 -11.66 -11.68 -17.29
CA VAL A 180 -12.34 -12.31 -16.16
C VAL A 180 -13.68 -11.63 -15.91
N LYS A 181 -14.70 -12.43 -15.59
CA LYS A 181 -16.04 -11.92 -15.27
C LYS A 181 -16.03 -11.19 -13.93
N GLU A 182 -16.78 -10.08 -13.85
CA GLU A 182 -17.04 -9.37 -12.60
C GLU A 182 -17.55 -10.29 -11.49
N GLY A 183 -17.22 -9.99 -10.25
CA GLY A 183 -17.60 -10.77 -9.09
C GLY A 183 -16.83 -12.09 -8.93
N THR A 184 -15.82 -12.35 -9.79
CA THR A 184 -14.91 -13.49 -9.62
C THR A 184 -13.83 -13.13 -8.61
N ALA A 185 -13.83 -13.79 -7.46
CA ALA A 185 -12.83 -13.60 -6.42
C ALA A 185 -11.59 -14.47 -6.67
N PHE A 186 -10.40 -13.92 -6.41
CA PHE A 186 -9.15 -14.66 -6.40
C PHE A 186 -8.74 -14.93 -4.96
N ASN A 187 -8.89 -16.17 -4.55
CA ASN A 187 -8.50 -16.65 -3.26
C ASN A 187 -7.21 -17.47 -3.36
N ARG A 188 -6.81 -18.10 -2.29
CA ARG A 188 -5.53 -18.85 -2.23
C ARG A 188 -5.41 -19.89 -3.35
N ALA A 189 -6.48 -20.62 -3.64
CA ALA A 189 -6.46 -21.68 -4.64
C ALA A 189 -6.19 -21.12 -6.05
N GLU A 190 -6.81 -20.00 -6.41
CA GLU A 190 -6.62 -19.34 -7.71
C GLU A 190 -5.21 -18.75 -7.82
N ILE A 191 -4.70 -18.13 -6.74
CA ILE A 191 -3.34 -17.55 -6.68
C ILE A 191 -2.28 -18.65 -6.86
N GLU A 192 -2.36 -19.73 -6.08
CA GLU A 192 -1.43 -20.86 -6.17
C GLU A 192 -1.57 -21.60 -7.50
N GLY A 193 -2.79 -21.71 -8.04
CA GLY A 193 -3.07 -22.29 -9.35
C GLY A 193 -2.44 -21.51 -10.50
N ALA A 194 -2.55 -20.19 -10.50
CA ALA A 194 -1.92 -19.31 -11.49
C ALA A 194 -0.39 -19.38 -11.40
N LEU A 195 0.20 -19.31 -10.20
CA LEU A 195 1.63 -19.50 -9.98
C LEU A 195 2.14 -20.82 -10.57
N LYS A 196 1.45 -21.92 -10.27
CA LYS A 196 1.80 -23.25 -10.78
C LYS A 196 1.70 -23.32 -12.29
N ARG A 197 0.62 -22.78 -12.89
CA ARG A 197 0.43 -22.74 -14.34
C ARG A 197 1.56 -21.98 -15.04
N GLN A 198 2.01 -20.89 -14.45
CA GLN A 198 3.08 -20.03 -14.99
C GLN A 198 4.48 -20.57 -14.68
N GLY A 199 4.63 -21.63 -13.90
CA GLY A 199 5.92 -22.21 -13.51
C GLY A 199 6.76 -21.28 -12.63
N LEU A 200 6.12 -20.43 -11.84
CA LEU A 200 6.78 -19.40 -11.04
C LEU A 200 7.30 -19.94 -9.71
N ALA A 201 8.37 -19.33 -9.21
CA ALA A 201 8.83 -19.52 -7.86
C ALA A 201 7.78 -18.96 -6.87
N PRO A 202 7.69 -19.51 -5.64
CA PRO A 202 6.76 -19.02 -4.64
C PRO A 202 6.87 -17.51 -4.41
N ILE A 203 5.74 -16.86 -4.16
CA ILE A 203 5.68 -15.48 -3.68
C ILE A 203 6.26 -15.45 -2.27
N GLY A 204 7.00 -14.40 -1.95
CA GLY A 204 7.64 -14.25 -0.66
C GLY A 204 7.74 -12.81 -0.17
N PRO A 205 8.40 -12.63 1.01
CA PRO A 205 8.50 -11.33 1.63
C PRO A 205 9.10 -10.26 0.71
N GLY A 206 8.46 -9.08 0.68
CA GLY A 206 8.92 -7.95 -0.11
C GLY A 206 8.63 -8.03 -1.60
N ASP A 207 7.92 -9.06 -2.09
CA ASP A 207 7.46 -9.12 -3.49
C ASP A 207 6.31 -8.13 -3.75
N VAL A 208 6.21 -7.68 -4.99
CA VAL A 208 5.04 -7.00 -5.54
C VAL A 208 4.25 -7.98 -6.40
N VAL A 209 2.96 -8.16 -6.11
CA VAL A 209 2.08 -9.09 -6.83
C VAL A 209 1.06 -8.29 -7.62
N LEU A 210 1.02 -8.49 -8.93
CA LEU A 210 0.07 -7.85 -9.84
C LEU A 210 -0.87 -8.91 -10.43
N PHE A 211 -2.16 -8.63 -10.44
CA PHE A 211 -3.17 -9.47 -11.08
C PHE A 211 -3.50 -8.92 -12.47
N HIS A 212 -3.47 -9.78 -13.48
CA HIS A 212 -3.98 -9.50 -14.82
C HIS A 212 -5.33 -10.17 -15.01
N THR A 213 -6.36 -9.37 -15.18
CA THR A 213 -7.74 -9.84 -15.36
C THR A 213 -8.29 -9.53 -16.76
N GLY A 214 -7.61 -8.65 -17.52
CA GLY A 214 -8.07 -8.11 -18.78
C GLY A 214 -9.10 -6.97 -18.62
N TRP A 215 -9.39 -6.51 -17.40
CA TRP A 215 -10.45 -5.55 -17.11
C TRP A 215 -10.18 -4.16 -17.68
N LEU A 216 -8.92 -3.73 -17.79
CA LEU A 216 -8.54 -2.47 -18.43
C LEU A 216 -9.00 -2.37 -19.90
N ARG A 217 -9.35 -3.48 -20.56
CA ARG A 217 -9.88 -3.46 -21.92
C ARG A 217 -11.24 -2.78 -22.04
N LEU A 218 -11.95 -2.56 -20.93
CA LEU A 218 -13.19 -1.80 -20.86
C LEU A 218 -12.96 -0.28 -20.87
N LEU A 219 -11.77 0.16 -20.47
CA LEU A 219 -11.45 1.58 -20.37
C LEU A 219 -11.62 2.29 -21.72
N GLY A 220 -12.44 3.36 -21.71
CA GLY A 220 -12.82 4.11 -22.92
C GLY A 220 -13.81 3.38 -23.84
N LYS A 221 -14.32 2.20 -23.46
CA LYS A 221 -15.31 1.43 -24.22
C LYS A 221 -16.61 1.22 -23.42
N ASP A 222 -16.49 0.87 -22.17
CA ASP A 222 -17.59 0.69 -21.22
C ASP A 222 -17.16 1.16 -19.83
N ASP A 223 -16.91 2.45 -19.70
CA ASP A 223 -16.41 3.08 -18.48
C ASP A 223 -17.40 2.92 -17.31
N LYS A 224 -18.70 2.79 -17.61
CA LYS A 224 -19.70 2.56 -16.58
C LYS A 224 -19.52 1.18 -15.94
N ARG A 225 -19.36 0.12 -16.74
CA ARG A 225 -19.10 -1.22 -16.25
C ARG A 225 -17.73 -1.28 -15.57
N PHE A 226 -16.71 -0.66 -16.19
CA PHE A 226 -15.36 -0.58 -15.64
C PHE A 226 -15.35 -0.10 -14.19
N GLY A 227 -16.04 1.00 -13.86
CA GLY A 227 -16.00 1.65 -12.55
C GLY A 227 -17.11 1.25 -11.58
N SER A 228 -17.95 0.25 -11.90
CA SER A 228 -19.06 -0.17 -11.03
C SER A 228 -18.94 -1.59 -10.47
N VAL A 229 -18.23 -2.45 -11.15
CA VAL A 229 -18.02 -3.87 -10.80
C VAL A 229 -16.63 -4.28 -11.28
N GLU A 230 -16.08 -5.39 -10.76
CA GLU A 230 -14.84 -5.98 -11.27
C GLU A 230 -14.58 -7.39 -10.71
N PRO A 231 -13.73 -8.21 -11.35
CA PRO A 231 -13.08 -9.34 -10.70
C PRO A 231 -11.93 -8.83 -9.83
N GLY A 232 -11.54 -9.56 -8.83
CA GLY A 232 -10.41 -9.12 -8.01
C GLY A 232 -10.06 -10.03 -6.86
N LEU A 233 -9.18 -9.55 -6.00
CA LEU A 233 -8.73 -10.28 -4.82
C LEU A 233 -9.88 -10.49 -3.84
N GLY A 234 -10.02 -11.73 -3.36
CA GLY A 234 -10.95 -12.10 -2.30
C GLY A 234 -10.32 -11.92 -0.91
N VAL A 235 -11.18 -12.00 0.11
CA VAL A 235 -10.77 -11.84 1.52
C VAL A 235 -9.74 -12.89 1.95
N GLU A 236 -9.93 -14.15 1.57
CA GLU A 236 -8.98 -15.23 1.88
C GLU A 236 -7.68 -15.05 1.12
N GLY A 237 -7.75 -14.62 -0.15
CA GLY A 237 -6.59 -14.30 -0.97
C GLY A 237 -5.74 -13.16 -0.39
N ALA A 238 -6.39 -12.09 0.11
CA ALA A 238 -5.71 -10.99 0.78
C ALA A 238 -4.97 -11.44 2.04
N ASN A 239 -5.62 -12.24 2.88
CA ASN A 239 -4.99 -12.81 4.07
C ASN A 239 -3.84 -13.77 3.71
N HIS A 240 -3.99 -14.55 2.64
CA HIS A 240 -2.93 -15.42 2.15
C HIS A 240 -1.69 -14.60 1.74
N LEU A 241 -1.85 -13.58 0.86
CA LEU A 241 -0.74 -12.71 0.46
C LEU A 241 -0.12 -11.96 1.64
N ALA A 242 -0.93 -11.49 2.58
CA ALA A 242 -0.44 -10.87 3.81
C ALA A 242 0.44 -11.82 4.63
N SER A 243 0.05 -13.10 4.74
CA SER A 243 0.84 -14.13 5.43
C SER A 243 2.18 -14.42 4.76
N LEU A 244 2.29 -14.21 3.44
CA LEU A 244 3.53 -14.33 2.69
C LEU A 244 4.44 -13.10 2.81
N GLY A 245 3.96 -12.01 3.40
CA GLY A 245 4.73 -10.79 3.62
C GLY A 245 4.97 -9.97 2.36
N VAL A 246 4.08 -9.99 1.37
CA VAL A 246 4.20 -9.17 0.17
C VAL A 246 4.29 -7.69 0.52
N ALA A 247 5.03 -6.91 -0.26
CA ALA A 247 5.17 -5.48 -0.05
C ALA A 247 3.98 -4.69 -0.62
N MET A 248 3.51 -5.10 -1.79
CA MET A 248 2.40 -4.45 -2.49
C MET A 248 1.57 -5.48 -3.23
N VAL A 249 0.29 -5.16 -3.42
CA VAL A 249 -0.64 -5.90 -4.27
C VAL A 249 -1.28 -4.94 -5.25
N GLY A 250 -1.37 -5.32 -6.51
CA GLY A 250 -2.01 -4.50 -7.53
C GLY A 250 -2.79 -5.31 -8.55
N ALA A 251 -3.61 -4.62 -9.34
CA ALA A 251 -4.38 -5.23 -10.42
C ALA A 251 -4.64 -4.25 -11.56
N ASP A 252 -5.06 -4.80 -12.70
CA ASP A 252 -5.56 -4.03 -13.84
C ASP A 252 -7.04 -3.63 -13.68
N THR A 253 -7.51 -3.57 -12.43
CA THR A 253 -8.85 -3.16 -11.99
C THR A 253 -8.80 -1.87 -11.17
N TRP A 254 -9.95 -1.25 -10.89
CA TRP A 254 -10.01 0.07 -10.23
C TRP A 254 -9.97 0.01 -8.69
N ALA A 255 -10.17 -1.16 -8.08
CA ALA A 255 -10.15 -1.34 -6.62
C ALA A 255 -9.33 -2.56 -6.16
N VAL A 256 -8.68 -3.32 -7.06
CA VAL A 256 -7.93 -4.55 -6.74
C VAL A 256 -8.81 -5.66 -6.18
N GLU A 257 -9.76 -5.37 -5.29
CA GLU A 257 -10.66 -6.35 -4.69
C GLU A 257 -11.89 -6.64 -5.55
N VAL A 258 -12.47 -7.81 -5.35
CA VAL A 258 -13.66 -8.22 -6.09
C VAL A 258 -14.87 -7.32 -5.77
N VAL A 259 -15.55 -6.82 -6.82
CA VAL A 259 -16.78 -6.04 -6.68
C VAL A 259 -17.87 -6.68 -7.56
N PRO A 260 -19.04 -7.06 -6.99
CA PRO A 260 -19.45 -6.90 -5.59
C PRO A 260 -18.62 -7.77 -4.64
N SER A 261 -18.52 -7.33 -3.38
CA SER A 261 -17.81 -8.06 -2.31
C SER A 261 -18.36 -9.48 -2.14
N GLU A 262 -17.48 -10.44 -1.76
CA GLU A 262 -17.88 -11.81 -1.42
C GLU A 262 -18.90 -11.86 -0.26
N ARG A 263 -18.87 -10.86 0.61
CA ARG A 263 -19.82 -10.69 1.72
C ARG A 263 -20.68 -9.44 1.47
N PRO A 264 -22.00 -9.59 1.29
CA PRO A 264 -22.88 -8.48 0.88
C PRO A 264 -22.98 -7.32 1.89
N ASP A 265 -22.64 -7.59 3.15
CA ASP A 265 -22.69 -6.64 4.27
C ASP A 265 -21.36 -5.93 4.53
N THR A 266 -20.34 -6.16 3.70
CA THR A 266 -19.02 -5.53 3.82
C THR A 266 -18.70 -4.66 2.61
N ALA A 267 -17.85 -3.65 2.81
CA ALA A 267 -17.33 -2.79 1.77
C ALA A 267 -15.81 -2.61 1.96
N PHE A 268 -15.04 -2.81 0.90
CA PHE A 268 -13.60 -2.61 0.86
C PHE A 268 -12.82 -3.34 1.97
N GLU A 269 -13.23 -4.59 2.25
CA GLU A 269 -12.61 -5.39 3.30
C GLU A 269 -11.19 -5.81 2.95
N VAL A 270 -10.89 -6.05 1.68
CA VAL A 270 -9.53 -6.35 1.22
C VAL A 270 -8.61 -5.15 1.45
N HIS A 271 -9.07 -3.93 1.19
CA HIS A 271 -8.33 -2.70 1.54
C HIS A 271 -8.02 -2.64 3.03
N GLN A 272 -8.99 -2.94 3.90
CA GLN A 272 -8.77 -2.98 5.33
C GLN A 272 -7.71 -4.02 5.75
N ILE A 273 -7.74 -5.20 5.13
CA ILE A 273 -6.77 -6.27 5.37
C ILE A 273 -5.37 -5.83 4.93
N LEU A 274 -5.24 -5.31 3.71
CA LEU A 274 -3.94 -4.95 3.15
C LEU A 274 -3.37 -3.70 3.81
N LEU A 275 -4.07 -2.57 3.72
CA LEU A 275 -3.57 -1.28 4.18
C LEU A 275 -3.52 -1.19 5.70
N ALA A 276 -4.69 -1.32 6.37
CA ALA A 276 -4.80 -1.01 7.78
C ALA A 276 -4.18 -2.08 8.68
N ARG A 277 -4.43 -3.39 8.40
CA ARG A 277 -4.00 -4.46 9.30
C ARG A 277 -2.58 -4.96 9.04
N ASN A 278 -2.14 -4.96 7.76
CA ASN A 278 -0.90 -5.62 7.38
C ASN A 278 0.17 -4.70 6.78
N GLY A 279 -0.11 -3.40 6.58
CA GLY A 279 0.85 -2.45 6.03
C GLY A 279 1.34 -2.87 4.63
N ILE A 280 0.42 -3.25 3.75
CA ILE A 280 0.65 -3.63 2.36
C ILE A 280 0.00 -2.59 1.48
N HIS A 281 0.79 -1.90 0.64
CA HIS A 281 0.24 -0.91 -0.28
C HIS A 281 -0.56 -1.54 -1.41
N ILE A 282 -1.57 -0.82 -1.91
CA ILE A 282 -2.39 -1.21 -3.04
C ILE A 282 -1.99 -0.40 -4.27
N LEU A 283 -1.98 -1.05 -5.44
CA LEU A 283 -1.69 -0.46 -6.74
C LEU A 283 -2.88 -0.70 -7.67
N GLU A 284 -3.60 0.34 -8.06
CA GLU A 284 -4.79 0.21 -8.89
C GLU A 284 -4.53 0.62 -10.34
N ASN A 285 -5.33 0.08 -11.26
CA ASN A 285 -5.29 0.38 -12.69
C ASN A 285 -3.91 0.11 -13.32
N MET A 286 -3.27 -1.00 -12.97
CA MET A 286 -1.96 -1.38 -13.49
C MET A 286 -2.08 -1.97 -14.90
N ASN A 287 -1.41 -1.39 -15.86
CA ASN A 287 -1.34 -1.92 -17.23
C ASN A 287 -0.38 -3.11 -17.30
N THR A 288 -0.93 -4.30 -17.18
CA THR A 288 -0.21 -5.58 -17.19
C THR A 288 -0.24 -6.31 -18.55
N GLU A 289 -0.95 -5.77 -19.54
CA GLU A 289 -1.20 -6.42 -20.83
C GLU A 289 0.08 -6.84 -21.56
N GLU A 290 1.07 -5.94 -21.65
CA GLU A 290 2.32 -6.26 -22.34
C GLU A 290 3.17 -7.30 -21.60
N LEU A 291 3.14 -7.31 -20.26
CA LEU A 291 3.82 -8.32 -19.46
C LEU A 291 3.27 -9.71 -19.77
N VAL A 292 1.96 -9.84 -19.81
CA VAL A 292 1.27 -11.11 -20.10
C VAL A 292 1.52 -11.55 -21.52
N LYS A 293 1.42 -10.65 -22.50
CA LYS A 293 1.71 -10.93 -23.92
C LYS A 293 3.13 -11.47 -24.12
N ASP A 294 4.11 -10.91 -23.41
CA ASP A 294 5.51 -11.31 -23.52
C ASP A 294 5.89 -12.44 -22.56
N GLN A 295 4.95 -12.95 -21.78
CA GLN A 295 5.17 -13.94 -20.70
C GLN A 295 6.28 -13.51 -19.74
N ALA A 296 6.34 -12.21 -19.44
CA ALA A 296 7.29 -11.62 -18.50
C ALA A 296 6.73 -11.72 -17.08
N TRP A 297 6.54 -12.94 -16.58
CA TRP A 297 5.86 -13.25 -15.34
C TRP A 297 6.56 -12.73 -14.10
N GLU A 298 7.89 -12.66 -14.13
CA GLU A 298 8.75 -12.11 -13.08
C GLU A 298 9.66 -11.04 -13.67
N PHE A 299 9.85 -9.96 -12.95
CA PHE A 299 10.62 -8.81 -13.41
C PHE A 299 11.18 -8.02 -12.23
N LEU A 300 12.14 -7.13 -12.52
CA LEU A 300 12.50 -6.06 -11.59
C LEU A 300 11.38 -5.02 -11.63
N PHE A 301 10.65 -4.88 -10.53
CA PHE A 301 9.69 -3.81 -10.31
C PHE A 301 10.37 -2.59 -9.71
N THR A 302 10.11 -1.41 -10.27
CA THR A 302 10.60 -0.13 -9.74
C THR A 302 9.49 0.90 -9.62
N LEU A 303 9.47 1.63 -8.50
CA LEU A 303 8.54 2.72 -8.22
C LEU A 303 9.18 3.75 -7.30
N GLY A 304 9.05 5.03 -7.65
CA GLY A 304 9.32 6.16 -6.78
C GLY A 304 8.13 7.12 -6.87
N PRO A 305 7.19 7.10 -5.94
CA PRO A 305 6.04 8.01 -5.98
C PRO A 305 6.49 9.46 -5.82
N ALA A 306 5.70 10.39 -6.36
CA ALA A 306 5.92 11.81 -6.10
C ALA A 306 5.80 12.08 -4.59
N ARG A 307 6.78 12.80 -4.02
CA ARG A 307 6.84 13.07 -2.59
C ARG A 307 6.00 14.30 -2.23
N ILE A 308 4.68 14.18 -2.32
CA ILE A 308 3.73 15.23 -1.95
C ILE A 308 3.42 15.06 -0.47
N THR A 309 3.90 16.00 0.35
CA THR A 309 3.75 15.96 1.80
C THR A 309 2.28 15.90 2.21
N GLY A 310 1.95 14.95 3.07
CA GLY A 310 0.60 14.75 3.59
C GLY A 310 -0.40 14.17 2.60
N ALA A 311 0.04 13.74 1.40
CA ALA A 311 -0.86 13.10 0.45
C ALA A 311 -1.22 11.69 0.91
N VAL A 312 -2.49 11.32 0.68
CA VAL A 312 -3.06 10.01 1.00
C VAL A 312 -2.72 8.96 -0.05
N GLN A 313 -2.70 9.39 -1.31
CA GLN A 313 -2.50 8.59 -2.52
C GLN A 313 -1.57 9.34 -3.47
N ALA A 314 -1.08 8.66 -4.49
CA ALA A 314 -0.37 9.31 -5.60
C ALA A 314 -0.68 8.64 -6.93
N ILE A 315 -0.81 9.46 -7.99
CA ILE A 315 -0.79 8.97 -9.37
C ILE A 315 0.62 8.45 -9.65
N ILE A 316 0.73 7.25 -10.19
CA ILE A 316 2.00 6.56 -10.41
C ILE A 316 2.12 6.00 -11.83
N ASN A 317 3.36 5.80 -12.25
CA ASN A 317 3.71 5.02 -13.45
C ASN A 317 4.90 4.11 -13.11
N PRO A 318 4.65 2.97 -12.42
CA PRO A 318 5.72 2.03 -12.12
C PRO A 318 6.31 1.42 -13.38
N ILE A 319 7.53 0.94 -13.28
CA ILE A 319 8.25 0.30 -14.39
C ILE A 319 8.57 -1.15 -14.01
N ALA A 320 8.25 -2.06 -14.92
CA ALA A 320 8.77 -3.42 -14.90
C ALA A 320 9.93 -3.54 -15.91
N ILE A 321 11.00 -4.24 -15.54
CA ILE A 321 12.16 -4.47 -16.39
C ILE A 321 12.45 -5.96 -16.43
N LYS A 322 12.44 -6.55 -17.65
CA LYS A 322 12.72 -7.99 -17.88
C LYS A 322 14.02 -8.23 -18.61
#